data_e933705ff984d971cf69074f111a8003
#
_entry.id   e933705ff984d971cf69074f111a8003
#
_cell.length_a   1.000
_cell.length_b   1.000
_cell.length_c   1.000
_cell.angle_alpha   90.00
_cell.angle_beta   90.00
_cell.angle_gamma   90.00
#
_symmetry.space_group_name_H-M   'P 1'
#
loop_
_entity.id
_entity.type
_entity.pdbx_description
1 polymer ?
#
loop_
_entity_poly.entity_id
_entity_poly.type
_entity_poly.pdbx_seq_one_letter_code
_entity_poly.pdbx_strand_id
1 'polypeptide(L)'
;MGHQIILLAGMGFAVAVPVIAIAQSALPEIKRQATAQAVLDEHMDALNHCDWNRIVAQYPDDAQINLPGGAVVAGRKAIGEMFAGFCKDSKDGGLKGINFKVEHSTTIGDTFATQWVATADFLAEPYRGSDAYITKNGLMQAMVTTFDGGALKMKK
;
A
#
# COMPACT_ATOMS: atom_id res chain seq x y z
N MET A 1 69.37 34.46 14.82
CA MET A 1 67.96 34.67 15.18
C MET A 1 67.15 33.64 14.45
N GLY A 2 66.83 32.52 15.13
CA GLY A 2 66.12 31.39 14.54
C GLY A 2 64.64 31.46 14.87
N HIS A 3 63.78 31.38 13.89
CA HIS A 3 62.34 31.24 14.05
C HIS A 3 62.00 29.76 14.06
N GLN A 4 61.50 29.25 15.20
CA GLN A 4 60.91 27.94 15.29
C GLN A 4 59.45 27.99 14.82
N ILE A 5 59.11 27.17 13.83
CA ILE A 5 57.74 26.96 13.37
C ILE A 5 57.21 25.75 14.17
N ILE A 6 56.17 26.02 15.01
CA ILE A 6 55.45 24.97 15.71
C ILE A 6 54.35 24.43 14.78
N LEU A 7 54.48 23.16 14.37
CA LEU A 7 53.42 22.43 13.69
C LEU A 7 52.40 21.95 14.74
N LEU A 8 51.18 22.45 14.71
CA LEU A 8 50.04 21.91 15.40
C LEU A 8 49.44 20.76 14.60
N ALA A 9 49.61 19.53 15.09
CA ALA A 9 48.93 18.37 14.52
C ALA A 9 47.47 18.36 15.00
N GLY A 10 46.55 18.66 14.09
CA GLY A 10 45.13 18.54 14.34
C GLY A 10 44.69 17.08 14.28
N MET A 11 44.35 16.49 15.44
CA MET A 11 43.67 15.18 15.49
C MET A 11 42.22 15.34 15.08
N GLY A 12 41.89 14.99 13.83
CA GLY A 12 40.54 14.89 13.37
C GLY A 12 39.86 13.64 13.94
N PHE A 13 38.93 13.81 14.88
CA PHE A 13 38.03 12.74 15.28
C PHE A 13 37.00 12.48 14.18
N ALA A 14 37.15 11.38 13.46
CA ALA A 14 36.11 10.87 12.57
C ALA A 14 34.98 10.28 13.42
N VAL A 15 33.88 10.99 13.55
CA VAL A 15 32.67 10.46 14.16
C VAL A 15 32.01 9.53 13.12
N ALA A 16 32.13 8.22 13.30
CA ALA A 16 31.38 7.24 12.53
C ALA A 16 29.91 7.31 12.94
N VAL A 17 29.07 7.89 12.11
CA VAL A 17 27.62 7.83 12.28
C VAL A 17 27.18 6.41 11.89
N PRO A 18 26.56 5.63 12.79
CA PRO A 18 26.04 4.32 12.42
C PRO A 18 24.92 4.51 11.41
N VAL A 19 25.12 4.04 10.20
CA VAL A 19 24.05 3.87 9.21
C VAL A 19 23.17 2.75 9.74
N ILE A 20 22.05 3.10 10.36
CA ILE A 20 20.99 2.14 10.70
C ILE A 20 20.39 1.75 9.36
N ALA A 21 20.84 0.62 8.80
CA ALA A 21 20.16 -0.03 7.70
C ALA A 21 18.77 -0.46 8.22
N ILE A 22 17.73 0.29 7.84
CA ILE A 22 16.36 -0.17 8.02
C ILE A 22 16.26 -1.42 7.17
N ALA A 23 16.25 -2.59 7.81
CA ALA A 23 16.01 -3.85 7.16
C ALA A 23 14.65 -3.72 6.45
N GLN A 24 14.67 -3.58 5.13
CA GLN A 24 13.48 -3.60 4.31
C GLN A 24 12.89 -4.99 4.50
N SER A 25 11.75 -5.10 5.19
CA SER A 25 11.08 -6.37 5.41
C SER A 25 10.90 -7.07 4.06
N ALA A 26 11.38 -8.31 3.97
CA ALA A 26 11.22 -9.09 2.74
C ALA A 26 9.74 -9.17 2.39
N LEU A 27 9.42 -9.08 1.08
CA LEU A 27 8.06 -9.27 0.62
C LEU A 27 7.58 -10.68 1.02
N PRO A 28 6.32 -10.83 1.46
CA PRO A 28 5.78 -12.15 1.80
C PRO A 28 5.76 -13.06 0.58
N GLU A 29 5.75 -14.37 0.77
CA GLU A 29 5.58 -15.32 -0.32
C GLU A 29 4.25 -15.11 -1.05
N ILE A 30 4.25 -15.30 -2.38
CA ILE A 30 3.04 -15.22 -3.20
C ILE A 30 2.09 -16.35 -2.83
N LYS A 31 0.84 -16.01 -2.52
CA LYS A 31 -0.21 -16.96 -2.17
C LYS A 31 -1.34 -16.93 -3.19
N ARG A 32 -1.44 -17.99 -4.00
CA ARG A 32 -2.48 -18.12 -5.02
C ARG A 32 -3.79 -18.61 -4.41
N GLN A 33 -4.89 -18.07 -4.89
CA GLN A 33 -6.23 -18.51 -4.56
C GLN A 33 -6.75 -19.50 -5.62
N ALA A 34 -7.71 -20.33 -5.24
CA ALA A 34 -8.25 -21.36 -6.13
C ALA A 34 -9.11 -20.81 -7.28
N THR A 35 -9.77 -19.68 -7.07
CA THR A 35 -10.68 -19.05 -8.03
C THR A 35 -10.51 -17.54 -8.06
N ALA A 36 -10.98 -16.90 -9.13
CA ALA A 36 -11.01 -15.44 -9.24
C ALA A 36 -11.84 -14.80 -8.10
N GLN A 37 -12.97 -15.39 -7.72
CA GLN A 37 -13.78 -14.91 -6.61
C GLN A 37 -13.01 -14.98 -5.29
N ALA A 38 -12.28 -16.08 -5.04
CA ALA A 38 -11.48 -16.21 -3.82
C ALA A 38 -10.32 -15.17 -3.76
N VAL A 39 -9.80 -14.70 -4.91
CA VAL A 39 -8.82 -13.59 -4.94
C VAL A 39 -9.49 -12.31 -4.46
N LEU A 40 -10.69 -11.98 -4.96
CA LEU A 40 -11.42 -10.77 -4.55
C LEU A 40 -11.81 -10.83 -3.07
N ASP A 41 -12.34 -11.95 -2.61
CA ASP A 41 -12.75 -12.14 -1.21
C ASP A 41 -11.57 -11.99 -0.25
N GLU A 42 -10.42 -12.62 -0.57
CA GLU A 42 -9.18 -12.50 0.19
C GLU A 42 -8.66 -11.06 0.19
N HIS A 43 -8.74 -10.37 -0.96
CA HIS A 43 -8.33 -8.97 -1.06
C HIS A 43 -9.16 -8.07 -0.15
N MET A 44 -10.48 -8.17 -0.22
CA MET A 44 -11.39 -7.35 0.59
C MET A 44 -11.23 -7.62 2.08
N ASP A 45 -11.08 -8.89 2.48
CA ASP A 45 -10.87 -9.26 3.87
C ASP A 45 -9.52 -8.76 4.39
N ALA A 46 -8.44 -9.00 3.67
CA ALA A 46 -7.10 -8.55 4.04
C ALA A 46 -7.00 -7.01 4.12
N LEU A 47 -7.65 -6.30 3.18
CA LEU A 47 -7.70 -4.83 3.17
C LEU A 47 -8.44 -4.29 4.39
N ASN A 48 -9.61 -4.83 4.71
CA ASN A 48 -10.42 -4.42 5.85
C ASN A 48 -9.73 -4.67 7.21
N HIS A 49 -8.87 -5.68 7.28
CA HIS A 49 -8.06 -5.97 8.48
C HIS A 49 -6.69 -5.28 8.47
N CYS A 50 -6.33 -4.56 7.38
CA CYS A 50 -4.99 -4.03 7.17
C CYS A 50 -3.90 -5.09 7.37
N ASP A 51 -4.17 -6.32 6.95
CA ASP A 51 -3.18 -7.40 6.96
C ASP A 51 -2.26 -7.26 5.75
N TRP A 52 -1.19 -6.47 5.93
CA TRP A 52 -0.24 -6.16 4.88
C TRP A 52 0.36 -7.42 4.22
N ASN A 53 0.66 -8.46 5.01
CA ASN A 53 1.23 -9.69 4.47
C ASN A 53 0.26 -10.38 3.52
N ARG A 54 -1.01 -10.48 3.91
CA ARG A 54 -2.07 -11.08 3.09
C ARG A 54 -2.35 -10.23 1.85
N ILE A 55 -2.40 -8.91 1.98
CA ILE A 55 -2.60 -8.02 0.85
C ILE A 55 -1.49 -8.23 -0.19
N VAL A 56 -0.21 -8.11 0.21
CA VAL A 56 0.92 -8.15 -0.71
C VAL A 56 1.16 -9.55 -1.29
N ALA A 57 0.80 -10.62 -0.56
CA ALA A 57 0.91 -11.99 -1.04
C ALA A 57 0.04 -12.31 -2.26
N GLN A 58 -0.99 -11.49 -2.55
CA GLN A 58 -1.92 -11.68 -3.66
C GLN A 58 -1.43 -11.13 -5.00
N TYR A 59 -0.41 -10.25 -5.00
CA TYR A 59 0.06 -9.57 -6.20
C TYR A 59 1.28 -10.28 -6.79
N PRO A 60 1.31 -10.54 -8.11
CA PRO A 60 2.55 -10.94 -8.79
C PRO A 60 3.51 -9.75 -8.91
N ASP A 61 4.77 -10.03 -9.24
CA ASP A 61 5.81 -8.99 -9.29
C ASP A 61 5.56 -7.93 -10.38
N ASP A 62 4.80 -8.26 -11.41
CA ASP A 62 4.40 -7.39 -12.53
C ASP A 62 2.99 -6.77 -12.38
N ALA A 63 2.39 -6.87 -11.21
CA ALA A 63 1.06 -6.31 -10.95
C ALA A 63 1.04 -4.78 -11.07
N GLN A 64 -0.15 -4.24 -11.35
CA GLN A 64 -0.37 -2.80 -11.49
C GLN A 64 -1.66 -2.34 -10.81
N ILE A 65 -1.61 -1.16 -10.19
CA ILE A 65 -2.78 -0.46 -9.68
C ILE A 65 -2.87 0.90 -10.36
N ASN A 66 -3.97 1.13 -11.07
CA ASN A 66 -4.26 2.39 -11.72
C ASN A 66 -5.09 3.25 -10.78
N LEU A 67 -4.54 4.38 -10.41
CA LEU A 67 -5.14 5.34 -9.47
C LEU A 67 -5.89 6.46 -10.19
N PRO A 68 -6.80 7.18 -9.52
CA PRO A 68 -7.40 8.40 -10.04
C PRO A 68 -6.34 9.41 -10.49
N GLY A 69 -6.65 10.17 -11.56
CA GLY A 69 -5.70 11.15 -12.10
C GLY A 69 -4.61 10.57 -13.00
N GLY A 70 -4.64 9.24 -13.29
CA GLY A 70 -3.74 8.60 -14.25
C GLY A 70 -2.40 8.12 -13.65
N ALA A 71 -2.22 8.19 -12.34
CA ALA A 71 -1.05 7.61 -11.69
C ALA A 71 -1.13 6.08 -11.70
N VAL A 72 0.02 5.42 -11.86
CA VAL A 72 0.13 3.96 -11.85
C VAL A 72 1.15 3.52 -10.81
N VAL A 73 0.74 2.64 -9.91
CA VAL A 73 1.63 1.94 -8.98
C VAL A 73 1.97 0.59 -9.60
N ALA A 74 3.21 0.42 -10.05
CA ALA A 74 3.65 -0.77 -10.77
C ALA A 74 4.65 -1.58 -9.96
N GLY A 75 4.42 -2.89 -9.94
CA GLY A 75 5.24 -3.86 -9.25
C GLY A 75 4.85 -4.07 -7.79
N ARG A 76 4.97 -5.32 -7.36
CA ARG A 76 4.56 -5.80 -6.05
C ARG A 76 5.17 -5.02 -4.87
N LYS A 77 6.43 -4.58 -5.01
CA LYS A 77 7.10 -3.78 -3.96
C LYS A 77 6.43 -2.42 -3.78
N ALA A 78 6.21 -1.68 -4.87
CA ALA A 78 5.56 -0.37 -4.83
C ALA A 78 4.11 -0.47 -4.33
N ILE A 79 3.39 -1.53 -4.73
CA ILE A 79 2.05 -1.85 -4.21
C ILE A 79 2.10 -2.10 -2.70
N GLY A 80 3.09 -2.85 -2.22
CA GLY A 80 3.29 -3.08 -0.80
C GLY A 80 3.57 -1.79 -0.01
N GLU A 81 4.39 -0.89 -0.55
CA GLU A 81 4.67 0.42 0.05
C GLU A 81 3.40 1.29 0.12
N MET A 82 2.59 1.29 -0.94
CA MET A 82 1.31 2.00 -0.97
C MET A 82 0.37 1.49 0.13
N PHE A 83 0.18 0.17 0.26
CA PHE A 83 -0.69 -0.41 1.30
C PHE A 83 -0.12 -0.25 2.70
N ALA A 84 1.21 -0.25 2.87
CA ALA A 84 1.83 0.08 4.15
C ALA A 84 1.51 1.52 4.59
N GLY A 85 1.46 2.46 3.64
CA GLY A 85 0.99 3.83 3.88
C GLY A 85 -0.50 3.88 4.25
N PHE A 86 -1.33 3.18 3.48
CA PHE A 86 -2.76 3.08 3.69
C PHE A 86 -3.11 2.53 5.09
N CYS A 87 -2.41 1.52 5.55
CA CYS A 87 -2.66 0.86 6.83
C CYS A 87 -2.03 1.52 8.07
N LYS A 88 -1.50 2.73 7.95
CA LYS A 88 -1.11 3.53 9.13
C LYS A 88 -2.34 4.03 9.87
N ASP A 89 -2.17 4.37 11.14
CA ASP A 89 -3.22 5.04 11.91
C ASP A 89 -3.58 6.40 11.26
N SER A 90 -4.82 6.84 11.40
CA SER A 90 -5.31 8.09 10.79
C SER A 90 -4.54 9.33 11.26
N LYS A 91 -4.07 9.35 12.52
CA LYS A 91 -3.18 10.40 13.05
C LYS A 91 -1.83 10.50 12.33
N ASP A 92 -1.39 9.41 11.69
CA ASP A 92 -0.13 9.30 10.94
C ASP A 92 -0.37 9.36 9.41
N GLY A 93 -1.56 9.84 9.02
CA GLY A 93 -1.96 10.03 7.62
C GLY A 93 -2.40 8.76 6.91
N GLY A 94 -2.64 7.67 7.63
CA GLY A 94 -3.19 6.43 7.08
C GLY A 94 -4.70 6.33 7.23
N LEU A 95 -5.26 5.19 6.84
CA LEU A 95 -6.69 4.91 6.82
C LEU A 95 -7.06 3.61 7.56
N LYS A 96 -6.21 3.17 8.47
CA LYS A 96 -6.49 1.98 9.28
C LYS A 96 -7.83 2.13 10.01
N GLY A 97 -8.66 1.09 9.90
CA GLY A 97 -10.02 1.09 10.44
C GLY A 97 -11.09 1.53 9.44
N ILE A 98 -10.71 1.91 8.20
CA ILE A 98 -11.68 2.01 7.10
C ILE A 98 -12.16 0.59 6.75
N ASN A 99 -13.46 0.46 6.49
CA ASN A 99 -14.08 -0.79 6.09
C ASN A 99 -14.78 -0.62 4.75
N PHE A 100 -14.41 -1.45 3.79
CA PHE A 100 -15.00 -1.50 2.46
C PHE A 100 -16.02 -2.63 2.39
N LYS A 101 -17.19 -2.34 1.86
CA LYS A 101 -18.23 -3.32 1.54
C LYS A 101 -18.61 -3.20 0.09
N VAL A 102 -18.51 -4.30 -0.66
CA VAL A 102 -19.03 -4.38 -2.03
C VAL A 102 -20.55 -4.39 -1.97
N GLU A 103 -21.19 -3.46 -2.68
CA GLU A 103 -22.65 -3.34 -2.79
C GLU A 103 -23.16 -4.02 -4.07
N HIS A 104 -22.41 -3.88 -5.17
CA HIS A 104 -22.71 -4.51 -6.45
C HIS A 104 -21.44 -5.03 -7.10
N SER A 105 -21.55 -6.16 -7.79
CA SER A 105 -20.46 -6.74 -8.56
C SER A 105 -20.99 -7.32 -9.87
N THR A 106 -20.25 -7.06 -10.96
CA THR A 106 -20.45 -7.71 -12.26
C THR A 106 -19.15 -8.41 -12.64
N THR A 107 -19.24 -9.68 -13.04
CA THR A 107 -18.09 -10.49 -13.40
C THR A 107 -18.06 -10.72 -14.90
N ILE A 108 -16.91 -10.49 -15.53
CA ILE A 108 -16.66 -10.77 -16.95
C ILE A 108 -15.33 -11.54 -17.03
N GLY A 109 -15.42 -12.85 -17.26
CA GLY A 109 -14.26 -13.74 -17.14
C GLY A 109 -13.64 -13.67 -15.75
N ASP A 110 -12.35 -13.34 -15.67
CA ASP A 110 -11.61 -13.18 -14.41
C ASP A 110 -11.54 -11.72 -13.93
N THR A 111 -12.41 -10.85 -14.46
CA THR A 111 -12.49 -9.43 -14.10
C THR A 111 -13.78 -9.13 -13.34
N PHE A 112 -13.65 -8.45 -12.21
CA PHE A 112 -14.77 -7.95 -11.40
C PHE A 112 -14.84 -6.44 -11.51
N ALA A 113 -15.99 -5.93 -11.95
CA ALA A 113 -16.35 -4.52 -11.80
C ALA A 113 -17.25 -4.40 -10.58
N THR A 114 -16.83 -3.64 -9.57
CA THR A 114 -17.54 -3.51 -8.30
C THR A 114 -17.96 -2.08 -8.04
N GLN A 115 -19.06 -1.93 -7.30
CA GLN A 115 -19.41 -0.70 -6.59
C GLN A 115 -19.31 -1.00 -5.09
N TRP A 116 -18.69 -0.10 -4.36
CA TRP A 116 -18.44 -0.29 -2.95
C TRP A 116 -18.74 0.96 -2.13
N VAL A 117 -18.97 0.76 -0.84
CA VAL A 117 -19.06 1.80 0.17
C VAL A 117 -17.93 1.59 1.19
N ALA A 118 -17.27 2.68 1.56
CA ALA A 118 -16.30 2.73 2.63
C ALA A 118 -16.87 3.48 3.83
N THR A 119 -16.68 2.93 5.03
CA THR A 119 -17.09 3.52 6.30
C THR A 119 -15.94 3.45 7.29
N ALA A 120 -15.87 4.41 8.22
CA ALA A 120 -14.93 4.39 9.34
C ALA A 120 -15.43 5.34 10.44
N ASP A 121 -14.98 5.12 11.67
CA ASP A 121 -15.32 6.00 12.79
C ASP A 121 -14.82 7.43 12.62
N PHE A 122 -13.73 7.62 11.88
CA PHE A 122 -13.14 8.92 11.59
C PHE A 122 -13.77 9.62 10.37
N LEU A 123 -14.63 8.97 9.58
CA LEU A 123 -15.32 9.58 8.45
C LEU A 123 -16.61 10.28 8.91
N ALA A 124 -16.85 11.49 8.39
CA ALA A 124 -18.07 12.24 8.62
C ALA A 124 -19.29 11.63 7.91
N GLU A 125 -19.07 10.98 6.77
CA GLU A 125 -20.07 10.28 5.97
C GLU A 125 -19.45 9.10 5.23
N PRO A 126 -20.26 8.11 4.81
CA PRO A 126 -19.77 7.01 3.95
C PRO A 126 -19.22 7.55 2.61
N TYR A 127 -18.11 6.97 2.16
CA TYR A 127 -17.51 7.28 0.87
C TYR A 127 -17.79 6.14 -0.12
N ARG A 128 -18.15 6.47 -1.37
CA ARG A 128 -18.53 5.48 -2.38
C ARG A 128 -17.64 5.59 -3.58
N GLY A 129 -17.37 4.45 -4.20
CA GLY A 129 -16.61 4.37 -5.42
C GLY A 129 -16.85 3.07 -6.16
N SER A 130 -16.05 2.86 -7.19
CA SER A 130 -16.08 1.66 -8.00
C SER A 130 -14.67 1.27 -8.43
N ASP A 131 -14.41 -0.03 -8.44
CA ASP A 131 -13.14 -0.59 -8.84
C ASP A 131 -13.32 -1.70 -9.86
N ALA A 132 -12.29 -1.91 -10.69
CA ALA A 132 -12.16 -3.12 -11.49
C ALA A 132 -10.96 -3.93 -10.98
N TYR A 133 -11.20 -5.19 -10.65
CA TYR A 133 -10.19 -6.15 -10.20
C TYR A 133 -9.97 -7.17 -11.30
N ILE A 134 -8.77 -7.21 -11.84
CA ILE A 134 -8.36 -8.14 -12.90
C ILE A 134 -7.51 -9.24 -12.26
N THR A 135 -8.03 -10.45 -12.24
CA THR A 135 -7.33 -11.60 -11.66
C THR A 135 -6.72 -12.46 -12.76
N LYS A 136 -5.65 -13.17 -12.43
CA LYS A 136 -5.01 -14.13 -13.34
C LYS A 136 -4.28 -15.19 -12.54
N ASN A 137 -4.51 -16.45 -12.86
CA ASN A 137 -3.82 -17.58 -12.22
C ASN A 137 -3.87 -17.54 -10.68
N GLY A 138 -5.03 -17.17 -10.12
CA GLY A 138 -5.24 -17.09 -8.67
C GLY A 138 -4.57 -15.91 -7.97
N LEU A 139 -4.19 -14.86 -8.72
CA LEU A 139 -3.55 -13.64 -8.21
C LEU A 139 -4.27 -12.39 -8.70
N MET A 140 -4.10 -11.28 -7.99
CA MET A 140 -4.56 -9.95 -8.38
C MET A 140 -3.55 -9.36 -9.36
N GLN A 141 -3.83 -9.46 -10.67
CA GLN A 141 -2.91 -9.00 -11.71
C GLN A 141 -2.94 -7.49 -11.88
N ALA A 142 -4.14 -6.91 -11.83
CA ALA A 142 -4.28 -5.46 -11.90
C ALA A 142 -5.53 -4.98 -11.16
N MET A 143 -5.51 -3.72 -10.78
CA MET A 143 -6.66 -3.01 -10.23
C MET A 143 -6.79 -1.65 -10.91
N VAL A 144 -8.01 -1.23 -11.18
CA VAL A 144 -8.36 0.16 -11.50
C VAL A 144 -9.26 0.64 -10.39
N THR A 145 -8.89 1.68 -9.68
CA THR A 145 -9.66 2.19 -8.54
C THR A 145 -10.10 3.62 -8.75
N THR A 146 -11.28 3.94 -8.25
CA THR A 146 -11.76 5.32 -8.12
C THR A 146 -11.53 5.88 -6.72
N PHE A 147 -10.93 5.11 -5.82
CA PHE A 147 -10.65 5.57 -4.46
C PHE A 147 -9.67 6.75 -4.46
N ASP A 148 -10.10 7.87 -3.91
CA ASP A 148 -9.31 9.07 -3.70
C ASP A 148 -9.34 9.46 -2.21
N GLY A 149 -8.23 9.24 -1.52
CA GLY A 149 -8.08 9.59 -0.11
C GLY A 149 -8.27 11.09 0.17
N GLY A 150 -7.98 11.96 -0.80
CA GLY A 150 -8.19 13.40 -0.69
C GLY A 150 -9.65 13.84 -0.75
N ALA A 151 -10.54 12.97 -1.25
CA ALA A 151 -11.98 13.23 -1.31
C ALA A 151 -12.74 12.78 -0.03
N LEU A 152 -12.05 12.13 0.92
CA LEU A 152 -12.65 11.67 2.16
C LEU A 152 -13.01 12.86 3.06
N LYS A 153 -14.25 12.85 3.58
CA LYS A 153 -14.71 13.84 4.56
C LYS A 153 -14.45 13.32 5.98
N MET A 154 -13.42 13.88 6.60
CA MET A 154 -13.03 13.52 7.97
C MET A 154 -13.93 14.21 9.00
N LYS A 155 -14.22 13.54 10.11
CA LYS A 155 -14.83 14.19 11.29
C LYS A 155 -13.89 15.26 11.84
N LYS A 156 -14.48 16.37 12.29
CA LYS A 156 -13.76 17.45 12.98
C LYS A 156 -13.47 17.08 14.42
#